data_6199246b57240ae878571b5473ac5539
#
_entry.id   6199246b57240ae878571b5473ac5539
#
_cell.length_a   1.000
_cell.length_b   1.000
_cell.length_c   1.000
_cell.angle_alpha   90.00
_cell.angle_beta   90.00
_cell.angle_gamma   90.00
#
_symmetry.space_group_name_H-M   'P 1'
#
loop_
_entity.id
_entity.type
_entity.pdbx_description
1 polymer ?
#
loop_
_entity_poly.entity_id
_entity_poly.type
_entity_poly.pdbx_seq_one_letter_code
_entity_poly.pdbx_strand_id
1 'polypeptide(L)'
;MKPGIRESIMKKLPILFAGALGALVLAAGANASTLDDVRKRGHLQCGINTGLPGFAAPDDKGVWRGFDVDFCRAVAAAVFGDATKVKYTNLTGKTRFTALRSGEIDLLSRNTTWTFSRDADLQLTFVGVNYYDGQGFIAPKKLGVKSAKELGGASVCIQTGTTTELNLADYFRKNNMKYQPVPIETNAEARTNYLAGRCDVYTTDRSGLAASRAAFANPNDHVVLPEVISKEPLGPVVRQGDDQWADIARWTLNAMITAEEFGVTSKNVKQIASAGSKNPEVNRLLGKEKLQGLKNLNLSSDWAVNVIGQVGNYGEVFAANLGTKTALGIERGVNDLWTKGGLIYSPPFR
;
A
#
# COMPACT_ATOMS: atom_id res chain seq x y z
N MET A 1 44.04 22.58 84.06
CA MET A 1 43.04 22.46 85.16
C MET A 1 41.78 21.81 84.58
N LYS A 2 41.44 20.63 85.10
CA LYS A 2 40.11 19.95 85.01
C LYS A 2 39.13 20.79 85.91
N PRO A 3 37.81 20.52 85.91
CA PRO A 3 36.96 19.42 85.33
C PRO A 3 35.57 19.89 84.90
N GLY A 4 34.73 18.93 84.53
CA GLY A 4 33.32 18.92 84.73
C GLY A 4 32.45 18.12 83.80
N ILE A 5 32.26 16.83 84.16
CA ILE A 5 31.25 15.90 83.62
C ILE A 5 29.87 16.36 83.96
N ARG A 6 28.94 16.32 83.03
CA ARG A 6 27.48 16.03 83.28
C ARG A 6 26.86 15.22 82.19
N GLU A 7 26.55 13.99 82.51
CA GLU A 7 25.65 13.12 81.77
C GLU A 7 24.23 13.71 81.73
N SER A 8 23.59 13.63 80.60
CA SER A 8 22.14 13.82 80.51
C SER A 8 21.56 12.76 79.66
N ILE A 9 20.71 12.00 80.29
CA ILE A 9 19.97 10.83 79.82
C ILE A 9 19.06 11.24 78.67
N MET A 10 19.29 10.70 77.44
CA MET A 10 18.35 10.80 76.34
C MET A 10 17.55 9.50 76.20
N LYS A 11 16.26 9.63 76.46
CA LYS A 11 15.25 8.59 76.30
C LYS A 11 15.17 8.15 74.85
N LYS A 12 15.32 6.86 74.68
CA LYS A 12 15.13 6.22 73.38
C LYS A 12 13.65 6.22 72.97
N LEU A 13 13.30 6.91 71.91
CA LEU A 13 12.03 6.80 71.24
C LEU A 13 12.19 5.87 70.05
N PRO A 14 11.36 4.81 69.86
CA PRO A 14 11.45 3.97 68.69
C PRO A 14 10.73 4.68 67.51
N ILE A 15 11.47 5.00 66.46
CA ILE A 15 10.92 5.46 65.19
C ILE A 15 10.38 4.24 64.45
N LEU A 16 9.08 4.10 64.40
CA LEU A 16 8.37 3.19 63.53
C LEU A 16 8.50 3.70 62.07
N PHE A 17 9.38 3.09 61.28
CA PHE A 17 9.40 3.27 59.84
C PHE A 17 8.22 2.46 59.26
N ALA A 18 7.11 3.13 59.04
CA ALA A 18 6.04 2.60 58.19
C ALA A 18 6.49 2.72 56.72
N GLY A 19 7.02 1.62 56.21
CA GLY A 19 7.35 1.48 54.78
C GLY A 19 6.08 1.45 53.93
N ALA A 20 5.66 2.58 53.40
CA ALA A 20 4.69 2.61 52.32
C ALA A 20 5.39 2.17 51.00
N LEU A 21 5.36 0.87 50.72
CA LEU A 21 5.64 0.36 49.39
C LEU A 21 4.53 0.86 48.48
N GLY A 22 4.75 2.01 47.84
CA GLY A 22 3.95 2.47 46.72
C GLY A 22 4.21 1.53 45.53
N ALA A 23 3.31 0.58 45.30
CA ALA A 23 3.24 -0.15 44.07
C ALA A 23 2.94 0.85 42.94
N LEU A 24 3.98 1.35 42.26
CA LEU A 24 3.84 1.95 40.94
C LEU A 24 3.35 0.85 40.01
N VAL A 25 2.04 0.73 39.88
CA VAL A 25 1.44 0.02 38.75
C VAL A 25 1.78 0.87 37.51
N LEU A 26 2.87 0.53 36.83
CA LEU A 26 3.08 0.92 35.47
C LEU A 26 1.90 0.36 34.68
N ALA A 27 0.84 1.17 34.55
CA ALA A 27 -0.15 0.95 33.51
C ALA A 27 0.63 1.10 32.19
N ALA A 28 1.17 -0.01 31.70
CA ALA A 28 1.52 -0.14 30.30
C ALA A 28 0.22 0.18 29.58
N GLY A 29 0.09 1.41 29.10
CA GLY A 29 -1.01 1.81 28.26
C GLY A 29 -1.02 0.81 27.11
N ALA A 30 -1.96 -0.11 27.13
CA ALA A 30 -2.26 -0.93 25.95
C ALA A 30 -2.64 0.08 24.88
N ASN A 31 -1.70 0.39 23.99
CA ASN A 31 -2.03 1.14 22.79
C ASN A 31 -3.16 0.34 22.12
N ALA A 32 -4.32 0.98 21.97
CA ALA A 32 -5.43 0.38 21.24
C ALA A 32 -4.88 -0.09 19.88
N SER A 33 -5.19 -1.33 19.51
CA SER A 33 -4.75 -1.85 18.23
C SER A 33 -5.40 -1.05 17.11
N THR A 34 -4.75 -0.94 15.95
CA THR A 34 -5.36 -0.26 14.80
C THR A 34 -6.73 -0.88 14.46
N LEU A 35 -6.87 -2.19 14.63
CA LEU A 35 -8.16 -2.89 14.44
C LEU A 35 -9.26 -2.36 15.37
N ASP A 36 -8.95 -2.12 16.64
CA ASP A 36 -9.92 -1.62 17.62
C ASP A 36 -10.35 -0.18 17.28
N ASP A 37 -9.40 0.66 16.90
CA ASP A 37 -9.68 2.04 16.46
C ASP A 37 -10.55 2.07 15.20
N VAL A 38 -10.22 1.24 14.21
CA VAL A 38 -10.98 1.08 12.97
C VAL A 38 -12.40 0.62 13.26
N ARG A 39 -12.58 -0.38 14.12
CA ARG A 39 -13.91 -0.89 14.51
C ARG A 39 -14.72 0.14 15.29
N LYS A 40 -14.10 0.79 16.26
CA LYS A 40 -14.75 1.85 17.07
C LYS A 40 -15.21 3.01 16.19
N ARG A 41 -14.42 3.38 15.18
CA ARG A 41 -14.75 4.44 14.23
C ARG A 41 -15.81 4.00 13.21
N GLY A 42 -15.99 2.70 12.98
CA GLY A 42 -16.96 2.12 12.06
C GLY A 42 -16.58 2.20 10.59
N HIS A 43 -15.35 2.58 10.26
CA HIS A 43 -14.82 2.60 8.90
C HIS A 43 -13.28 2.60 8.88
N LEU A 44 -12.71 2.10 7.78
CA LEU A 44 -11.29 2.17 7.46
C LEU A 44 -10.93 3.56 6.91
N GLN A 45 -9.85 4.17 7.40
CA GLN A 45 -9.22 5.34 6.78
C GLN A 45 -8.11 4.85 5.84
N CYS A 46 -8.29 5.04 4.53
CA CYS A 46 -7.34 4.55 3.53
C CYS A 46 -6.71 5.69 2.73
N GLY A 47 -5.38 5.76 2.72
CA GLY A 47 -4.62 6.69 1.92
C GLY A 47 -4.48 6.20 0.48
N ILE A 48 -4.89 7.02 -0.48
CA ILE A 48 -4.86 6.72 -1.91
C ILE A 48 -4.17 7.83 -2.71
N ASN A 49 -3.93 7.58 -4.00
CA ASN A 49 -3.39 8.58 -4.92
C ASN A 49 -4.37 9.74 -5.15
N THR A 50 -3.86 10.92 -5.47
CA THR A 50 -4.62 12.14 -5.76
C THR A 50 -5.37 12.12 -7.11
N GLY A 51 -5.15 11.10 -7.94
CA GLY A 51 -5.79 10.96 -9.26
C GLY A 51 -4.88 10.26 -10.28
N LEU A 52 -4.80 8.92 -10.18
CA LEU A 52 -4.11 8.05 -11.14
C LEU A 52 -5.12 7.03 -11.70
N PRO A 53 -5.63 7.22 -12.94
CA PRO A 53 -6.59 6.30 -13.53
C PRO A 53 -6.12 4.85 -13.49
N GLY A 54 -7.05 3.94 -13.21
CA GLY A 54 -6.76 2.51 -13.02
C GLY A 54 -6.23 2.14 -11.63
N PHE A 55 -5.56 3.04 -10.90
CA PHE A 55 -5.10 2.80 -9.53
C PHE A 55 -6.00 3.46 -8.48
N ALA A 56 -6.17 4.78 -8.55
CA ALA A 56 -7.09 5.53 -7.73
C ALA A 56 -7.50 6.82 -8.45
N ALA A 57 -8.70 6.89 -8.94
CA ALA A 57 -9.28 8.08 -9.55
C ALA A 57 -10.81 8.11 -9.35
N PRO A 58 -11.43 9.29 -9.22
CA PRO A 58 -12.89 9.37 -9.22
C PRO A 58 -13.45 9.07 -10.61
N ASP A 59 -14.58 8.37 -10.64
CA ASP A 59 -15.39 8.24 -11.84
C ASP A 59 -16.23 9.51 -12.10
N ASP A 60 -17.02 9.53 -13.18
CA ASP A 60 -17.86 10.68 -13.56
C ASP A 60 -18.89 11.09 -12.50
N LYS A 61 -19.14 10.21 -11.52
CA LYS A 61 -20.04 10.47 -10.38
C LYS A 61 -19.29 10.86 -9.11
N GLY A 62 -17.95 11.03 -9.20
CA GLY A 62 -17.09 11.35 -8.07
C GLY A 62 -16.79 10.15 -7.17
N VAL A 63 -17.16 8.92 -7.56
CA VAL A 63 -16.88 7.72 -6.78
C VAL A 63 -15.48 7.21 -7.09
N TRP A 64 -14.66 7.04 -6.06
CA TRP A 64 -13.31 6.53 -6.18
C TRP A 64 -13.30 5.08 -6.68
N ARG A 65 -12.48 4.82 -7.70
CA ARG A 65 -12.29 3.52 -8.36
C ARG A 65 -10.80 3.26 -8.59
N GLY A 66 -10.45 1.98 -8.73
CA GLY A 66 -9.12 1.59 -9.13
C GLY A 66 -8.55 0.46 -8.29
N PHE A 67 -7.43 -0.07 -8.72
CA PHE A 67 -6.73 -1.22 -8.16
C PHE A 67 -6.36 -1.01 -6.66
N ASP A 68 -5.83 0.17 -6.33
CA ASP A 68 -5.50 0.56 -4.96
C ASP A 68 -6.77 0.79 -4.11
N VAL A 69 -7.81 1.36 -4.71
CA VAL A 69 -9.11 1.61 -4.06
C VAL A 69 -9.80 0.29 -3.73
N ASP A 70 -9.76 -0.68 -4.65
CA ASP A 70 -10.35 -1.99 -4.43
C ASP A 70 -9.65 -2.77 -3.33
N PHE A 71 -8.33 -2.60 -3.16
CA PHE A 71 -7.64 -3.18 -2.00
C PHE A 71 -8.10 -2.56 -0.67
N CYS A 72 -8.30 -1.24 -0.59
CA CYS A 72 -8.90 -0.61 0.59
C CYS A 72 -10.30 -1.20 0.90
N ARG A 73 -11.11 -1.40 -0.13
CA ARG A 73 -12.44 -2.02 -0.02
C ARG A 73 -12.37 -3.48 0.43
N ALA A 74 -11.36 -4.21 -0.03
CA ALA A 74 -11.12 -5.59 0.37
C ALA A 74 -10.81 -5.70 1.87
N VAL A 75 -9.93 -4.82 2.40
CA VAL A 75 -9.63 -4.77 3.84
C VAL A 75 -10.88 -4.36 4.65
N ALA A 76 -11.67 -3.40 4.16
CA ALA A 76 -12.94 -3.04 4.82
C ALA A 76 -13.93 -4.21 4.83
N ALA A 77 -14.05 -4.96 3.74
CA ALA A 77 -14.88 -6.17 3.67
C ALA A 77 -14.40 -7.26 4.64
N ALA A 78 -13.07 -7.43 4.81
CA ALA A 78 -12.51 -8.38 5.76
C ALA A 78 -12.86 -8.03 7.22
N VAL A 79 -12.78 -6.74 7.58
CA VAL A 79 -12.96 -6.25 8.97
C VAL A 79 -14.43 -6.10 9.35
N PHE A 80 -15.26 -5.60 8.44
CA PHE A 80 -16.65 -5.23 8.70
C PHE A 80 -17.69 -6.12 8.01
N GLY A 81 -17.28 -7.02 7.11
CA GLY A 81 -18.21 -7.70 6.22
C GLY A 81 -18.85 -6.77 5.16
N ASP A 82 -18.33 -5.54 5.02
CA ASP A 82 -18.91 -4.50 4.16
C ASP A 82 -17.79 -3.67 3.51
N ALA A 83 -17.62 -3.82 2.19
CA ALA A 83 -16.62 -3.13 1.39
C ALA A 83 -16.85 -1.61 1.26
N THR A 84 -18.01 -1.11 1.69
CA THR A 84 -18.33 0.32 1.67
C THR A 84 -17.86 1.06 2.92
N LYS A 85 -17.44 0.35 3.95
CA LYS A 85 -16.95 0.91 5.23
C LYS A 85 -15.53 1.44 5.12
N VAL A 86 -15.29 2.31 4.14
CA VAL A 86 -13.99 2.93 3.89
C VAL A 86 -14.14 4.40 3.55
N LYS A 87 -13.23 5.22 4.08
CA LYS A 87 -13.04 6.63 3.69
C LYS A 87 -11.65 6.82 3.13
N TYR A 88 -11.54 7.65 2.12
CA TYR A 88 -10.29 7.87 1.40
C TYR A 88 -9.67 9.22 1.76
N THR A 89 -8.35 9.21 1.93
CA THR A 89 -7.51 10.41 2.08
C THR A 89 -6.58 10.49 0.88
N ASN A 90 -6.66 11.57 0.11
CA ASN A 90 -5.85 11.79 -1.08
C ASN A 90 -4.47 12.30 -0.69
N LEU A 91 -3.41 11.56 -1.06
CA LEU A 91 -2.06 11.82 -0.61
C LEU A 91 -1.09 11.95 -1.78
N THR A 92 -0.18 12.91 -1.69
CA THR A 92 0.94 13.11 -2.63
C THR A 92 2.11 12.16 -2.31
N GLY A 93 3.15 12.16 -3.13
CA GLY A 93 4.39 11.47 -2.84
C GLY A 93 5.04 11.92 -1.54
N LYS A 94 4.90 13.21 -1.20
CA LYS A 94 5.49 13.81 0.01
C LYS A 94 4.69 13.55 1.29
N THR A 95 3.36 13.54 1.20
CA THR A 95 2.49 13.54 2.41
C THR A 95 2.12 12.15 2.90
N ARG A 96 2.16 11.12 2.04
CA ARG A 96 1.63 9.77 2.33
C ARG A 96 2.24 9.08 3.55
N PHE A 97 3.55 9.20 3.74
CA PHE A 97 4.22 8.53 4.87
C PHE A 97 3.99 9.25 6.20
N THR A 98 3.90 10.57 6.17
CA THR A 98 3.54 11.35 7.37
C THR A 98 2.11 11.05 7.80
N ALA A 99 1.15 11.01 6.87
CA ALA A 99 -0.23 10.65 7.16
C ALA A 99 -0.37 9.24 7.75
N LEU A 100 0.38 8.25 7.23
CA LEU A 100 0.37 6.90 7.78
C LEU A 100 0.98 6.85 9.19
N ARG A 101 2.13 7.49 9.39
CA ARG A 101 2.83 7.47 10.68
C ARG A 101 2.08 8.22 11.78
N SER A 102 1.40 9.31 11.44
CA SER A 102 0.60 10.10 12.40
C SER A 102 -0.71 9.42 12.80
N GLY A 103 -1.13 8.36 12.10
CA GLY A 103 -2.43 7.72 12.33
C GLY A 103 -3.61 8.42 11.65
N GLU A 104 -3.36 9.39 10.76
CA GLU A 104 -4.40 9.99 9.92
C GLU A 104 -5.06 8.94 9.02
N ILE A 105 -4.29 7.96 8.57
CA ILE A 105 -4.74 6.80 7.83
C ILE A 105 -4.30 5.50 8.52
N ASP A 106 -5.07 4.43 8.33
CA ASP A 106 -4.78 3.10 8.88
C ASP A 106 -4.02 2.24 7.88
N LEU A 107 -4.27 2.45 6.60
CA LEU A 107 -3.72 1.72 5.46
C LEU A 107 -3.35 2.71 4.37
N LEU A 108 -2.18 2.56 3.78
CA LEU A 108 -1.75 3.27 2.59
C LEU A 108 -1.78 2.29 1.40
N SER A 109 -2.73 2.45 0.49
CA SER A 109 -2.81 1.75 -0.80
C SER A 109 -2.71 2.79 -1.91
N ARG A 110 -1.47 3.04 -2.35
CA ARG A 110 -1.14 4.18 -3.20
C ARG A 110 0.13 3.92 -4.00
N ASN A 111 0.09 2.92 -4.88
CA ASN A 111 1.23 2.59 -5.78
C ASN A 111 2.59 2.89 -5.09
N THR A 112 2.82 2.30 -3.93
CA THR A 112 3.98 2.61 -3.08
C THR A 112 5.04 1.55 -3.21
N THR A 113 6.21 1.93 -3.72
CA THR A 113 7.36 1.04 -3.91
C THR A 113 7.95 0.62 -2.58
N TRP A 114 8.12 -0.68 -2.39
CA TRP A 114 8.86 -1.25 -1.28
C TRP A 114 10.36 -1.03 -1.49
N THR A 115 10.98 -0.26 -0.61
CA THR A 115 12.43 -0.02 -0.63
C THR A 115 13.01 -0.23 0.75
N PHE A 116 14.32 -0.49 0.82
CA PHE A 116 15.04 -0.67 2.08
C PHE A 116 14.83 0.51 3.03
N SER A 117 15.00 1.75 2.54
CA SER A 117 14.86 2.93 3.39
C SER A 117 13.42 3.14 3.89
N ARG A 118 12.41 2.87 3.05
CA ARG A 118 11.01 2.99 3.48
C ARG A 118 10.63 1.97 4.54
N ASP A 119 11.17 0.77 4.42
CA ASP A 119 10.96 -0.31 5.39
C ASP A 119 11.74 -0.06 6.68
N ALA A 120 13.07 0.08 6.59
CA ALA A 120 13.95 0.14 7.74
C ALA A 120 13.96 1.52 8.44
N ASP A 121 14.03 2.64 7.67
CA ASP A 121 14.19 3.98 8.27
C ASP A 121 12.86 4.64 8.60
N LEU A 122 11.82 4.44 7.78
CA LEU A 122 10.53 5.10 7.98
C LEU A 122 9.59 4.33 8.89
N GLN A 123 9.99 3.17 9.41
CA GLN A 123 9.19 2.33 10.29
C GLN A 123 7.82 1.97 9.65
N LEU A 124 7.88 1.49 8.42
CA LEU A 124 6.71 1.08 7.64
C LEU A 124 6.74 -0.44 7.45
N THR A 125 5.58 -1.06 7.47
CA THR A 125 5.42 -2.48 7.15
C THR A 125 4.69 -2.65 5.84
N PHE A 126 5.40 -3.13 4.82
CA PHE A 126 4.79 -3.56 3.57
C PHE A 126 4.13 -4.91 3.77
N VAL A 127 2.86 -5.03 3.37
CA VAL A 127 2.09 -6.26 3.60
C VAL A 127 2.26 -7.30 2.48
N GLY A 128 2.89 -6.91 1.41
CA GLY A 128 3.19 -7.74 0.23
C GLY A 128 3.35 -6.87 -1.01
N VAL A 129 3.78 -7.49 -2.11
CA VAL A 129 3.80 -6.83 -3.42
C VAL A 129 2.52 -7.20 -4.14
N ASN A 130 1.72 -6.20 -4.48
CA ASN A 130 0.49 -6.37 -5.25
C ASN A 130 0.65 -5.98 -6.73
N TYR A 131 1.74 -5.30 -7.09
CA TYR A 131 2.07 -4.96 -8.47
C TYR A 131 3.57 -4.81 -8.67
N TYR A 132 4.16 -5.55 -9.59
CA TYR A 132 5.56 -5.40 -10.00
C TYR A 132 5.63 -4.45 -11.18
N ASP A 133 6.31 -3.33 -11.00
CA ASP A 133 6.48 -2.27 -11.99
C ASP A 133 7.96 -1.92 -12.19
N GLY A 134 8.19 -0.93 -13.01
CA GLY A 134 9.48 -0.31 -13.26
C GLY A 134 9.27 1.09 -13.80
N GLN A 135 10.23 1.99 -13.56
CA GLN A 135 10.19 3.35 -14.07
C GLN A 135 10.55 3.40 -15.56
N GLY A 136 9.83 4.26 -16.29
CA GLY A 136 10.08 4.54 -17.70
C GLY A 136 9.92 6.03 -18.03
N PHE A 137 9.88 6.32 -19.32
CA PHE A 137 9.69 7.67 -19.85
C PHE A 137 8.60 7.67 -20.91
N ILE A 138 7.80 8.73 -20.95
CA ILE A 138 6.91 9.04 -22.07
C ILE A 138 7.38 10.33 -22.76
N ALA A 139 7.42 10.29 -24.08
CA ALA A 139 7.82 11.41 -24.93
C ALA A 139 6.79 11.66 -26.02
N PRO A 140 6.62 12.90 -26.50
CA PRO A 140 5.87 13.16 -27.72
C PRO A 140 6.63 12.55 -28.92
N LYS A 141 5.94 11.88 -29.82
CA LYS A 141 6.56 11.28 -31.03
C LYS A 141 7.30 12.32 -31.87
N LYS A 142 6.82 13.56 -31.89
CA LYS A 142 7.48 14.69 -32.59
C LYS A 142 8.89 15.01 -32.08
N LEU A 143 9.25 14.59 -30.84
CA LEU A 143 10.60 14.73 -30.32
C LEU A 143 11.61 13.83 -31.03
N GLY A 144 11.15 12.76 -31.70
CA GLY A 144 11.97 11.86 -32.52
C GLY A 144 12.82 10.86 -31.75
N VAL A 145 12.84 10.91 -30.40
CA VAL A 145 13.63 10.00 -29.54
C VAL A 145 13.06 8.60 -29.53
N LYS A 146 13.94 7.61 -29.57
CA LYS A 146 13.58 6.18 -29.52
C LYS A 146 14.11 5.45 -28.29
N SER A 147 15.00 6.10 -27.53
CA SER A 147 15.66 5.53 -26.38
C SER A 147 15.81 6.59 -25.28
N ALA A 148 15.70 6.18 -24.02
CA ALA A 148 15.99 7.04 -22.88
C ALA A 148 17.45 7.54 -22.84
N LYS A 149 18.35 6.88 -23.55
CA LYS A 149 19.76 7.32 -23.73
C LYS A 149 19.90 8.57 -24.60
N GLU A 150 18.86 8.93 -25.34
CA GLU A 150 18.84 10.12 -26.20
C GLU A 150 18.28 11.35 -25.46
N LEU A 151 17.93 11.23 -24.17
CA LEU A 151 17.33 12.30 -23.37
C LEU A 151 18.35 13.24 -22.70
N GLY A 152 19.60 13.25 -23.16
CA GLY A 152 20.62 14.17 -22.65
C GLY A 152 20.22 15.63 -22.89
N GLY A 153 20.18 16.45 -21.80
CA GLY A 153 19.76 17.85 -21.83
C GLY A 153 18.26 18.10 -21.74
N ALA A 154 17.42 17.05 -21.82
CA ALA A 154 15.97 17.18 -21.78
C ALA A 154 15.46 17.74 -20.45
N SER A 155 14.37 18.50 -20.52
CA SER A 155 13.55 18.85 -19.36
C SER A 155 12.59 17.70 -19.01
N VAL A 156 12.59 17.27 -17.73
CA VAL A 156 11.89 16.06 -17.27
C VAL A 156 10.90 16.41 -16.17
N CYS A 157 9.61 16.23 -16.43
CA CYS A 157 8.60 16.29 -15.38
C CYS A 157 8.79 15.11 -14.43
N ILE A 158 8.94 15.39 -13.13
CA ILE A 158 9.20 14.39 -12.09
C ILE A 158 8.44 14.69 -10.83
N GLN A 159 7.74 13.69 -10.29
CA GLN A 159 7.00 13.82 -9.04
C GLN A 159 7.93 13.75 -7.84
N THR A 160 7.92 14.81 -7.02
CA THR A 160 8.76 14.90 -5.82
C THR A 160 8.34 13.94 -4.71
N GLY A 161 9.31 13.51 -3.88
CA GLY A 161 9.07 12.58 -2.78
C GLY A 161 8.80 11.14 -3.23
N THR A 162 9.30 10.77 -4.39
CA THR A 162 9.12 9.44 -4.98
C THR A 162 10.45 8.73 -5.22
N THR A 163 10.41 7.41 -5.38
CA THR A 163 11.56 6.62 -5.88
C THR A 163 11.99 7.07 -7.26
N THR A 164 11.02 7.46 -8.08
CA THR A 164 11.27 7.85 -9.47
C THR A 164 12.12 9.12 -9.58
N GLU A 165 12.04 10.03 -8.60
CA GLU A 165 12.93 11.20 -8.51
C GLU A 165 14.40 10.77 -8.28
N LEU A 166 14.63 9.83 -7.37
CA LEU A 166 15.95 9.30 -7.05
C LEU A 166 16.53 8.48 -8.21
N ASN A 167 15.73 7.59 -8.77
CA ASN A 167 16.12 6.73 -9.89
C ASN A 167 16.46 7.55 -11.15
N LEU A 168 15.72 8.64 -11.39
CA LEU A 168 16.00 9.57 -12.50
C LEU A 168 17.43 10.14 -12.38
N ALA A 169 17.78 10.65 -11.19
CA ALA A 169 19.10 11.21 -10.94
C ALA A 169 20.19 10.15 -11.13
N ASP A 170 19.98 8.93 -10.60
CA ASP A 170 20.91 7.83 -10.73
C ASP A 170 21.09 7.37 -12.19
N TYR A 171 19.99 7.26 -12.95
CA TYR A 171 20.03 6.86 -14.35
C TYR A 171 20.86 7.85 -15.20
N PHE A 172 20.60 9.15 -15.06
CA PHE A 172 21.31 10.18 -15.83
C PHE A 172 22.78 10.23 -15.43
N ARG A 173 23.11 10.17 -14.14
CA ARG A 173 24.48 10.11 -13.64
C ARG A 173 25.23 8.89 -14.19
N LYS A 174 24.63 7.68 -14.13
CA LYS A 174 25.23 6.45 -14.64
C LYS A 174 25.55 6.50 -16.12
N ASN A 175 24.73 7.22 -16.90
CA ASN A 175 24.92 7.33 -18.35
C ASN A 175 25.68 8.60 -18.76
N ASN A 176 26.30 9.34 -17.80
CA ASN A 176 27.00 10.60 -18.03
C ASN A 176 26.15 11.65 -18.77
N MET A 177 24.85 11.65 -18.53
CA MET A 177 23.89 12.58 -19.10
C MET A 177 23.50 13.67 -18.10
N LYS A 178 23.14 14.84 -18.60
CA LYS A 178 22.49 15.92 -17.82
C LYS A 178 21.02 15.99 -18.17
N TYR A 179 20.20 16.49 -17.27
CA TYR A 179 18.78 16.79 -17.49
C TYR A 179 18.37 18.03 -16.69
N GLN A 180 17.20 18.58 -17.00
CA GLN A 180 16.59 19.69 -16.27
C GLN A 180 15.36 19.17 -15.53
N PRO A 181 15.37 19.04 -14.20
CA PRO A 181 14.21 18.58 -13.46
C PRO A 181 13.11 19.65 -13.46
N VAL A 182 11.88 19.24 -13.75
CA VAL A 182 10.65 20.03 -13.58
C VAL A 182 9.85 19.36 -12.48
N PRO A 183 10.03 19.80 -11.21
CA PRO A 183 9.39 19.16 -10.05
C PRO A 183 7.90 19.46 -10.03
N ILE A 184 7.10 18.42 -9.73
CA ILE A 184 5.66 18.46 -9.63
C ILE A 184 5.19 17.67 -8.41
N GLU A 185 3.94 17.85 -7.97
CA GLU A 185 3.42 17.16 -6.79
C GLU A 185 2.42 16.04 -7.13
N THR A 186 1.62 16.21 -8.18
CA THR A 186 0.56 15.25 -8.51
C THR A 186 0.68 14.70 -9.93
N ASN A 187 0.13 13.51 -10.17
CA ASN A 187 0.09 12.94 -11.53
C ASN A 187 -0.75 13.80 -12.50
N ALA A 188 -1.79 14.48 -12.02
CA ALA A 188 -2.58 15.40 -12.83
C ALA A 188 -1.75 16.62 -13.27
N GLU A 189 -1.00 17.21 -12.36
CA GLU A 189 -0.07 18.31 -12.67
C GLU A 189 1.01 17.87 -13.65
N ALA A 190 1.58 16.65 -13.48
CA ALA A 190 2.55 16.09 -14.42
C ALA A 190 2.00 16.04 -15.84
N ARG A 191 0.78 15.50 -16.01
CA ARG A 191 0.12 15.44 -17.32
C ARG A 191 -0.08 16.82 -17.92
N THR A 192 -0.59 17.77 -17.13
CA THR A 192 -0.83 19.15 -17.59
C THR A 192 0.46 19.82 -18.04
N ASN A 193 1.53 19.75 -17.24
CA ASN A 193 2.81 20.37 -17.56
C ASN A 193 3.46 19.71 -18.79
N TYR A 194 3.42 18.39 -18.89
CA TYR A 194 3.96 17.65 -20.03
C TYR A 194 3.22 18.01 -21.32
N LEU A 195 1.88 17.98 -21.31
CA LEU A 195 1.08 18.31 -22.50
C LEU A 195 1.20 19.78 -22.91
N ALA A 196 1.44 20.68 -21.96
CA ALA A 196 1.72 22.11 -22.23
C ALA A 196 3.15 22.35 -22.73
N GLY A 197 4.01 21.32 -22.84
CA GLY A 197 5.39 21.45 -23.28
C GLY A 197 6.31 22.13 -22.26
N ARG A 198 5.96 22.18 -20.98
CA ARG A 198 6.83 22.70 -19.91
C ARG A 198 7.96 21.74 -19.57
N CYS A 199 7.83 20.48 -19.94
CA CYS A 199 8.87 19.47 -19.94
C CYS A 199 8.81 18.67 -21.24
N ASP A 200 9.97 18.27 -21.75
CA ASP A 200 10.10 17.49 -22.98
C ASP A 200 9.59 16.07 -22.79
N VAL A 201 9.81 15.51 -21.60
CA VAL A 201 9.40 14.15 -21.24
C VAL A 201 8.82 14.09 -19.82
N TYR A 202 7.99 13.08 -19.57
CA TYR A 202 7.51 12.76 -18.23
C TYR A 202 8.01 11.38 -17.83
N THR A 203 8.44 11.22 -16.57
CA THR A 203 8.90 9.95 -16.01
C THR A 203 8.13 9.59 -14.76
N THR A 204 7.72 8.34 -14.66
CA THR A 204 7.12 7.67 -13.50
C THR A 204 7.10 6.16 -13.77
N ASP A 205 6.43 5.38 -12.92
CA ASP A 205 6.15 3.96 -13.14
C ASP A 205 5.51 3.74 -14.50
N ARG A 206 5.86 2.66 -15.21
CA ARG A 206 5.32 2.37 -16.54
C ARG A 206 3.81 2.22 -16.56
N SER A 207 3.24 1.62 -15.52
CA SER A 207 1.78 1.57 -15.34
C SER A 207 1.17 2.97 -15.20
N GLY A 208 1.85 3.88 -14.47
CA GLY A 208 1.48 5.29 -14.36
C GLY A 208 1.60 6.06 -15.68
N LEU A 209 2.59 5.72 -16.52
CA LEU A 209 2.71 6.26 -17.88
C LEU A 209 1.57 5.77 -18.78
N ALA A 210 1.19 4.49 -18.69
CA ALA A 210 0.04 3.94 -19.40
C ALA A 210 -1.25 4.64 -18.98
N ALA A 211 -1.46 4.83 -17.67
CA ALA A 211 -2.59 5.56 -17.10
C ALA A 211 -2.64 7.02 -17.59
N SER A 212 -1.50 7.69 -17.62
CA SER A 212 -1.41 9.07 -18.09
C SER A 212 -1.70 9.17 -19.58
N ARG A 213 -1.12 8.27 -20.39
CA ARG A 213 -1.32 8.23 -21.83
C ARG A 213 -2.78 7.95 -22.20
N ALA A 214 -3.45 7.04 -21.48
CA ALA A 214 -4.86 6.73 -21.68
C ALA A 214 -5.78 7.94 -21.43
N ALA A 215 -5.34 8.89 -20.61
CA ALA A 215 -6.08 10.13 -20.30
C ALA A 215 -5.75 11.29 -21.25
N PHE A 216 -4.85 11.12 -22.23
CA PHE A 216 -4.55 12.15 -23.21
C PHE A 216 -5.62 12.23 -24.29
N ALA A 217 -5.90 13.41 -24.81
CA ALA A 217 -6.80 13.59 -25.95
C ALA A 217 -6.31 12.84 -27.20
N ASN A 218 -4.99 12.82 -27.43
CA ASN A 218 -4.34 12.14 -28.55
C ASN A 218 -3.25 11.17 -28.03
N PRO A 219 -3.61 10.02 -27.46
CA PRO A 219 -2.65 9.09 -26.86
C PRO A 219 -1.63 8.53 -27.87
N ASN A 220 -1.99 8.49 -29.16
CA ASN A 220 -1.14 8.00 -30.24
C ASN A 220 -0.02 8.96 -30.63
N ASP A 221 -0.06 10.21 -30.21
CA ASP A 221 1.01 11.20 -30.45
C ASP A 221 2.18 11.04 -29.46
N HIS A 222 2.06 10.12 -28.53
CA HIS A 222 3.01 9.87 -27.46
C HIS A 222 3.52 8.44 -27.48
N VAL A 223 4.79 8.26 -27.10
CA VAL A 223 5.45 6.94 -27.02
C VAL A 223 6.03 6.74 -25.62
N VAL A 224 5.79 5.58 -25.02
CA VAL A 224 6.53 5.12 -23.86
C VAL A 224 7.81 4.49 -24.36
N LEU A 225 8.97 5.02 -23.93
CA LEU A 225 10.27 4.50 -24.34
C LEU A 225 10.50 3.09 -23.80
N PRO A 226 11.33 2.28 -24.48
CA PRO A 226 11.46 0.85 -24.18
C PRO A 226 12.15 0.56 -22.83
N GLU A 227 13.01 1.47 -22.37
CA GLU A 227 13.82 1.24 -21.18
C GLU A 227 13.00 1.19 -19.91
N VAL A 228 13.39 0.24 -19.03
CA VAL A 228 12.96 0.16 -17.64
C VAL A 228 14.18 0.47 -16.79
N ILE A 229 14.15 1.57 -16.07
CA ILE A 229 15.34 2.10 -15.39
C ILE A 229 15.42 1.75 -13.91
N SER A 230 14.36 1.16 -13.35
CA SER A 230 14.32 0.72 -11.95
C SER A 230 13.44 -0.51 -11.74
N LYS A 231 13.51 -1.07 -10.54
CA LYS A 231 12.55 -2.05 -10.01
C LYS A 231 11.61 -1.31 -9.07
N GLU A 232 10.30 -1.43 -9.32
CA GLU A 232 9.27 -0.81 -8.52
C GLU A 232 8.28 -1.90 -8.02
N PRO A 233 8.64 -2.66 -6.96
CA PRO A 233 7.69 -3.57 -6.31
C PRO A 233 6.70 -2.76 -5.49
N LEU A 234 5.50 -2.56 -6.02
CA LEU A 234 4.46 -1.76 -5.37
C LEU A 234 3.67 -2.62 -4.40
N GLY A 235 3.30 -2.05 -3.26
CA GLY A 235 2.49 -2.75 -2.29
C GLY A 235 1.79 -1.84 -1.29
N PRO A 236 0.72 -2.35 -0.65
CA PRO A 236 0.07 -1.66 0.45
C PRO A 236 0.96 -1.63 1.70
N VAL A 237 0.79 -0.58 2.50
CA VAL A 237 1.66 -0.29 3.64
C VAL A 237 0.82 0.04 4.86
N VAL A 238 1.27 -0.44 6.03
CA VAL A 238 0.72 -0.11 7.34
C VAL A 238 1.82 0.44 8.26
N ARG A 239 1.46 1.01 9.41
CA ARG A 239 2.43 1.38 10.44
C ARG A 239 3.14 0.14 10.96
N GLN A 240 4.41 0.26 11.27
CA GLN A 240 5.17 -0.78 11.97
C GLN A 240 4.72 -0.88 13.44
N GLY A 241 4.83 -2.10 14.01
CA GLY A 241 4.55 -2.34 15.44
C GLY A 241 3.11 -2.75 15.75
N ASP A 242 2.26 -2.93 14.75
CA ASP A 242 0.93 -3.56 14.88
C ASP A 242 0.86 -4.79 13.95
N ASP A 243 1.38 -5.90 14.47
CA ASP A 243 1.49 -7.15 13.69
C ASP A 243 0.11 -7.72 13.32
N GLN A 244 -0.89 -7.57 14.21
CA GLN A 244 -2.25 -8.02 13.92
C GLN A 244 -2.84 -7.26 12.72
N TRP A 245 -2.67 -5.94 12.69
CA TRP A 245 -3.16 -5.13 11.58
C TRP A 245 -2.41 -5.41 10.28
N ALA A 246 -1.09 -5.57 10.36
CA ALA A 246 -0.26 -5.97 9.23
C ALA A 246 -0.68 -7.32 8.66
N ASP A 247 -0.98 -8.29 9.53
CA ASP A 247 -1.45 -9.63 9.13
C ASP A 247 -2.85 -9.58 8.50
N ILE A 248 -3.78 -8.80 9.03
CA ILE A 248 -5.10 -8.60 8.41
C ILE A 248 -4.96 -8.09 6.98
N ALA A 249 -4.18 -7.05 6.77
CA ALA A 249 -3.96 -6.50 5.43
C ALA A 249 -3.22 -7.48 4.51
N ARG A 250 -2.18 -8.16 5.01
CA ARG A 250 -1.40 -9.18 4.28
C ARG A 250 -2.27 -10.36 3.85
N TRP A 251 -3.02 -10.93 4.78
CA TRP A 251 -3.86 -12.09 4.48
C TRP A 251 -5.08 -11.74 3.64
N THR A 252 -5.53 -10.47 3.65
CA THR A 252 -6.52 -9.98 2.69
C THR A 252 -5.97 -10.04 1.25
N LEU A 253 -4.73 -9.57 1.02
CA LEU A 253 -4.09 -9.69 -0.28
C LEU A 253 -3.90 -11.16 -0.68
N ASN A 254 -3.39 -11.98 0.24
CA ASN A 254 -3.16 -13.40 0.00
C ASN A 254 -4.46 -14.16 -0.30
N ALA A 255 -5.57 -13.80 0.36
CA ALA A 255 -6.88 -14.40 0.06
C ALA A 255 -7.35 -14.09 -1.36
N MET A 256 -7.15 -12.87 -1.83
CA MET A 256 -7.49 -12.49 -3.21
C MET A 256 -6.64 -13.26 -4.23
N ILE A 257 -5.33 -13.42 -3.96
CA ILE A 257 -4.41 -14.16 -4.84
C ILE A 257 -4.77 -15.66 -4.85
N THR A 258 -4.94 -16.27 -3.68
CA THR A 258 -5.31 -17.68 -3.54
C THR A 258 -6.66 -17.98 -4.20
N ALA A 259 -7.62 -17.06 -4.07
CA ALA A 259 -8.91 -17.19 -4.74
C ALA A 259 -8.78 -17.22 -6.27
N GLU A 260 -7.92 -16.38 -6.86
CA GLU A 260 -7.63 -16.45 -8.29
C GLU A 260 -6.99 -17.79 -8.67
N GLU A 261 -6.01 -18.25 -7.89
CA GLU A 261 -5.28 -19.51 -8.15
C GLU A 261 -6.22 -20.71 -8.22
N PHE A 262 -7.21 -20.76 -7.34
CA PHE A 262 -8.18 -21.86 -7.29
C PHE A 262 -9.49 -21.56 -8.03
N GLY A 263 -9.57 -20.50 -8.82
CA GLY A 263 -10.75 -20.17 -9.61
C GLY A 263 -11.97 -19.76 -8.80
N VAL A 264 -11.76 -19.31 -7.56
CA VAL A 264 -12.81 -18.71 -6.73
C VAL A 264 -12.98 -17.25 -7.12
N THR A 265 -14.18 -16.88 -7.55
CA THR A 265 -14.51 -15.56 -8.10
C THR A 265 -15.64 -14.89 -7.33
N SER A 266 -15.84 -13.61 -7.57
CA SER A 266 -16.98 -12.86 -7.01
C SER A 266 -18.34 -13.50 -7.34
N LYS A 267 -18.42 -14.22 -8.47
CA LYS A 267 -19.65 -14.86 -8.94
C LYS A 267 -19.93 -16.21 -8.29
N ASN A 268 -18.89 -16.99 -7.95
CA ASN A 268 -19.06 -18.38 -7.47
C ASN A 268 -18.72 -18.56 -5.99
N VAL A 269 -18.09 -17.59 -5.31
CA VAL A 269 -17.60 -17.72 -3.92
C VAL A 269 -18.70 -18.15 -2.94
N LYS A 270 -19.90 -17.56 -3.03
CA LYS A 270 -21.03 -17.90 -2.14
C LYS A 270 -21.49 -19.35 -2.33
N GLN A 271 -21.55 -19.81 -3.59
CA GLN A 271 -21.90 -21.19 -3.90
C GLN A 271 -20.86 -22.16 -3.36
N ILE A 272 -19.57 -21.89 -3.58
CA ILE A 272 -18.48 -22.75 -3.08
C ILE A 272 -18.43 -22.74 -1.56
N ALA A 273 -18.59 -21.59 -0.92
CA ALA A 273 -18.66 -21.48 0.54
C ALA A 273 -19.83 -22.27 1.13
N SER A 274 -20.97 -22.33 0.46
CA SER A 274 -22.13 -23.12 0.89
C SER A 274 -21.93 -24.63 0.65
N ALA A 275 -21.56 -25.03 -0.57
CA ALA A 275 -21.45 -26.44 -0.97
C ALA A 275 -20.18 -27.11 -0.42
N GLY A 276 -19.09 -26.35 -0.25
CA GLY A 276 -17.75 -26.86 -0.01
C GLY A 276 -16.98 -27.15 -1.31
N SER A 277 -15.69 -27.33 -1.17
CA SER A 277 -14.76 -27.67 -2.27
C SER A 277 -14.11 -29.02 -2.01
N LYS A 278 -13.69 -29.71 -3.08
CA LYS A 278 -12.79 -30.87 -2.97
C LYS A 278 -11.38 -30.49 -2.52
N ASN A 279 -11.02 -29.22 -2.67
CA ASN A 279 -9.73 -28.70 -2.22
C ASN A 279 -9.85 -28.22 -0.74
N PRO A 280 -9.15 -28.86 0.21
CA PRO A 280 -9.21 -28.47 1.63
C PRO A 280 -8.71 -27.05 1.89
N GLU A 281 -7.79 -26.51 1.07
CA GLU A 281 -7.30 -25.16 1.21
C GLU A 281 -8.39 -24.12 0.88
N VAL A 282 -9.18 -24.37 -0.15
CA VAL A 282 -10.36 -23.55 -0.48
C VAL A 282 -11.38 -23.61 0.66
N ASN A 283 -11.59 -24.79 1.27
CA ASN A 283 -12.49 -24.90 2.41
C ASN A 283 -12.02 -24.09 3.62
N ARG A 284 -10.71 -24.10 3.91
CA ARG A 284 -10.13 -23.25 4.98
C ARG A 284 -10.24 -21.78 4.65
N LEU A 285 -9.90 -21.39 3.43
CA LEU A 285 -10.03 -19.99 2.95
C LEU A 285 -11.46 -19.47 3.13
N LEU A 286 -12.45 -20.28 2.80
CA LEU A 286 -13.87 -19.89 2.81
C LEU A 286 -14.60 -20.23 4.13
N GLY A 287 -13.86 -20.65 5.17
CA GLY A 287 -14.42 -20.88 6.51
C GLY A 287 -15.23 -22.17 6.68
N LYS A 288 -15.20 -23.10 5.69
CA LYS A 288 -15.84 -24.43 5.80
C LYS A 288 -15.05 -25.38 6.69
N GLU A 289 -13.74 -25.23 6.71
CA GLU A 289 -12.84 -25.94 7.60
C GLU A 289 -12.13 -24.93 8.51
N LYS A 290 -11.74 -25.38 9.70
CA LYS A 290 -11.04 -24.55 10.68
C LYS A 290 -9.71 -24.05 10.11
N LEU A 291 -9.55 -22.73 10.03
CA LEU A 291 -8.28 -22.06 9.76
C LEU A 291 -7.60 -21.75 11.10
N GLN A 292 -6.44 -22.35 11.35
CA GLN A 292 -5.67 -22.05 12.55
C GLN A 292 -5.13 -20.61 12.49
N GLY A 293 -5.07 -19.92 13.63
CA GLY A 293 -4.62 -18.54 13.69
C GLY A 293 -5.69 -17.48 13.41
N LEU A 294 -6.82 -17.83 12.78
CA LEU A 294 -7.88 -16.85 12.47
C LEU A 294 -8.38 -16.11 13.74
N LYS A 295 -8.42 -16.80 14.88
CA LYS A 295 -8.77 -16.18 16.17
C LYS A 295 -7.85 -15.00 16.53
N ASN A 296 -6.56 -15.08 16.17
CA ASN A 296 -5.58 -14.03 16.47
C ASN A 296 -5.79 -12.79 15.61
N LEU A 297 -6.37 -12.96 14.41
CA LEU A 297 -6.76 -11.84 13.54
C LEU A 297 -8.08 -11.20 13.97
N ASN A 298 -8.82 -11.87 14.86
CA ASN A 298 -10.14 -11.39 15.30
C ASN A 298 -11.09 -11.05 14.14
N LEU A 299 -11.06 -11.87 13.07
CA LEU A 299 -11.96 -11.77 11.92
C LEU A 299 -13.05 -12.85 12.00
N SER A 300 -14.17 -12.62 11.31
CA SER A 300 -15.23 -13.63 11.16
C SER A 300 -14.76 -14.80 10.28
N SER A 301 -15.37 -15.96 10.41
CA SER A 301 -15.00 -17.14 9.60
C SER A 301 -15.27 -16.96 8.10
N ASP A 302 -16.19 -16.07 7.74
CA ASP A 302 -16.59 -15.76 6.36
C ASP A 302 -15.88 -14.50 5.78
N TRP A 303 -14.86 -13.99 6.48
CA TRP A 303 -14.17 -12.77 6.08
C TRP A 303 -13.69 -12.81 4.62
N ALA A 304 -13.10 -13.92 4.17
CA ALA A 304 -12.63 -14.07 2.80
C ALA A 304 -13.77 -14.18 1.78
N VAL A 305 -14.92 -14.77 2.19
CA VAL A 305 -16.15 -14.79 1.37
C VAL A 305 -16.64 -13.35 1.14
N ASN A 306 -16.60 -12.53 2.19
CA ASN A 306 -16.97 -11.12 2.09
C ASN A 306 -16.02 -10.32 1.19
N VAL A 307 -14.71 -10.54 1.31
CA VAL A 307 -13.69 -9.91 0.43
C VAL A 307 -13.96 -10.27 -1.04
N ILE A 308 -13.96 -11.56 -1.35
CA ILE A 308 -14.05 -12.04 -2.73
C ILE A 308 -15.43 -11.74 -3.33
N GLY A 309 -16.51 -11.90 -2.54
CA GLY A 309 -17.87 -11.67 -3.00
C GLY A 309 -18.21 -10.21 -3.31
N GLN A 310 -17.56 -9.26 -2.62
CA GLN A 310 -17.87 -7.83 -2.79
C GLN A 310 -16.84 -7.07 -3.63
N VAL A 311 -15.60 -7.58 -3.72
CA VAL A 311 -14.52 -6.91 -4.43
C VAL A 311 -13.99 -7.76 -5.59
N GLY A 312 -13.90 -9.07 -5.41
CA GLY A 312 -13.35 -10.00 -6.38
C GLY A 312 -12.01 -10.60 -5.93
N ASN A 313 -11.54 -11.57 -6.69
CA ASN A 313 -10.19 -12.10 -6.55
C ASN A 313 -9.16 -11.14 -7.20
N TYR A 314 -7.85 -11.41 -7.04
CA TYR A 314 -6.80 -10.55 -7.57
C TYR A 314 -6.90 -10.36 -9.10
N GLY A 315 -7.18 -11.43 -9.85
CA GLY A 315 -7.33 -11.38 -11.31
C GLY A 315 -8.53 -10.57 -11.75
N GLU A 316 -9.67 -10.66 -11.05
CA GLU A 316 -10.87 -9.86 -11.34
C GLU A 316 -10.57 -8.38 -11.11
N VAL A 317 -9.92 -8.02 -9.98
CA VAL A 317 -9.55 -6.63 -9.66
C VAL A 317 -8.53 -6.08 -10.65
N PHE A 318 -7.52 -6.86 -11.03
CA PHE A 318 -6.56 -6.48 -12.07
C PHE A 318 -7.26 -6.23 -13.40
N ALA A 319 -8.07 -7.19 -13.86
CA ALA A 319 -8.75 -7.11 -15.16
C ALA A 319 -9.72 -5.92 -15.24
N ALA A 320 -10.41 -5.61 -14.15
CA ALA A 320 -11.39 -4.52 -14.11
C ALA A 320 -10.74 -3.12 -14.13
N ASN A 321 -9.54 -2.99 -13.54
CA ASN A 321 -8.92 -1.68 -13.35
C ASN A 321 -7.76 -1.40 -14.31
N LEU A 322 -6.95 -2.40 -14.62
CA LEU A 322 -5.68 -2.25 -15.35
C LEU A 322 -5.65 -3.03 -16.66
N GLY A 323 -6.42 -4.12 -16.75
CA GLY A 323 -6.32 -5.14 -17.77
C GLY A 323 -6.52 -4.67 -19.20
N THR A 324 -6.29 -5.58 -20.14
CA THR A 324 -6.30 -5.33 -21.61
C THR A 324 -7.64 -4.83 -22.16
N LYS A 325 -8.73 -5.00 -21.42
CA LYS A 325 -10.07 -4.49 -21.79
C LYS A 325 -10.35 -3.09 -21.23
N THR A 326 -9.44 -2.51 -20.44
CA THR A 326 -9.52 -1.13 -19.95
C THR A 326 -8.80 -0.17 -20.89
N ALA A 327 -8.99 1.13 -20.70
CA ALA A 327 -8.26 2.15 -21.46
C ALA A 327 -6.73 2.07 -21.25
N LEU A 328 -6.26 1.45 -20.15
CA LEU A 328 -4.82 1.27 -19.88
C LEU A 328 -4.21 0.15 -20.73
N GLY A 329 -4.98 -0.89 -21.03
CA GLY A 329 -4.55 -1.98 -21.89
C GLY A 329 -3.35 -2.79 -21.34
N ILE A 330 -3.20 -2.89 -20.00
CA ILE A 330 -2.02 -3.52 -19.41
C ILE A 330 -2.19 -5.04 -19.39
N GLU A 331 -1.22 -5.75 -19.96
CA GLU A 331 -1.09 -7.19 -19.83
C GLU A 331 -0.53 -7.57 -18.46
N ARG A 332 -0.88 -8.77 -17.98
CA ARG A 332 -0.40 -9.27 -16.68
C ARG A 332 1.14 -9.37 -16.62
N GLY A 333 1.75 -10.00 -17.61
CA GLY A 333 3.19 -10.21 -17.65
C GLY A 333 3.72 -10.80 -16.34
N VAL A 334 4.70 -10.13 -15.73
CA VAL A 334 5.25 -10.54 -14.42
C VAL A 334 4.22 -10.44 -13.27
N ASN A 335 3.12 -9.74 -13.48
CA ASN A 335 2.00 -9.65 -12.53
C ASN A 335 0.99 -10.79 -12.68
N ASP A 336 1.29 -11.82 -13.45
CA ASP A 336 0.48 -13.05 -13.48
C ASP A 336 0.82 -13.95 -12.29
N LEU A 337 -0.03 -14.93 -12.02
CA LEU A 337 0.19 -15.94 -10.99
C LEU A 337 1.49 -16.73 -11.27
N TRP A 338 2.14 -17.17 -10.21
CA TRP A 338 3.31 -18.04 -10.28
C TRP A 338 3.05 -19.31 -11.12
N THR A 339 1.85 -19.87 -11.06
CA THR A 339 1.40 -21.01 -11.85
C THR A 339 1.33 -20.73 -13.37
N LYS A 340 1.38 -19.46 -13.75
CA LYS A 340 1.39 -18.98 -15.14
C LYS A 340 2.71 -18.29 -15.51
N GLY A 341 3.75 -18.45 -14.69
CA GLY A 341 5.08 -17.89 -14.94
C GLY A 341 5.25 -16.44 -14.46
N GLY A 342 4.31 -15.89 -13.70
CA GLY A 342 4.42 -14.58 -13.07
C GLY A 342 5.05 -14.62 -11.67
N LEU A 343 5.02 -13.51 -10.98
CA LEU A 343 5.60 -13.32 -9.63
C LEU A 343 4.54 -13.19 -8.53
N ILE A 344 3.25 -13.19 -8.89
CA ILE A 344 2.18 -13.09 -7.89
C ILE A 344 2.00 -14.46 -7.24
N TYR A 345 2.28 -14.48 -5.93
CA TYR A 345 2.35 -15.70 -5.13
C TYR A 345 1.74 -15.47 -3.75
N SER A 346 0.94 -16.41 -3.26
CA SER A 346 0.40 -16.41 -1.91
C SER A 346 0.94 -17.59 -1.10
N PRO A 347 1.33 -17.39 0.16
CA PRO A 347 1.52 -18.50 1.09
C PRO A 347 0.22 -19.28 1.30
N PRO A 348 0.30 -20.60 1.60
CA PRO A 348 -0.89 -21.46 1.73
C PRO A 348 -1.69 -21.16 2.99
N PHE A 349 -3.02 -21.29 2.90
CA PHE A 349 -3.96 -21.24 4.03
C PHE A 349 -3.99 -22.61 4.76
N ARG A 350 -3.18 -22.72 5.84
CA ARG A 350 -3.04 -23.94 6.64
C ARG A 350 -3.14 -23.69 8.15
#